data_573923ee7088ac75ac94f07f4b5d680c
#
_entry.id   573923ee7088ac75ac94f07f4b5d680c
#
_cell.length_a   1.000
_cell.length_b   1.000
_cell.length_c   1.000
_cell.angle_alpha   90.00
_cell.angle_beta   90.00
_cell.angle_gamma   90.00
#
_symmetry.space_group_name_H-M   'P 1'
#
loop_
_entity.id
_entity.type
_entity.pdbx_description
1 polymer ?
#
loop_
_entity_poly.entity_id
_entity_poly.type
_entity_poly.pdbx_seq_one_letter_code
_entity_poly.pdbx_strand_id
1 'polypeptide(L)'
;IITHGLNIKKKNLLSSMKLDEVTKDLHTHTIDIDGFYNRWIKGLYGEIIDFSTKAQANMSPEYIEELYKLKLANRDIVEAVKGTKHLQKNLLKYTSNGNEHIKEQYNDIRKGLAELLRNINTIASTDEEDVIILLLSKAKIHTERYDIITNGTLDKLIRKGLITNQMATSLMNDSDYAHSISKNLISMAEVLFIDINSDLKKLHEDMGISDEDVDNMLDKKG
;
A
#
# COMPACT_ATOMS: atom_id res chain seq x y z
N ILE A 1 7.54 -5.29 -8.01
CA ILE A 1 6.47 -6.29 -8.08
C ILE A 1 5.11 -5.60 -7.96
N ILE A 2 4.80 -4.89 -6.86
CA ILE A 2 3.51 -4.24 -6.62
C ILE A 2 3.15 -3.30 -7.79
N THR A 3 4.07 -2.44 -8.23
CA THR A 3 3.86 -1.56 -9.39
C THR A 3 3.46 -2.32 -10.67
N HIS A 4 4.06 -3.47 -10.93
CA HIS A 4 3.67 -4.32 -12.05
C HIS A 4 2.28 -4.94 -11.86
N GLY A 5 1.94 -5.40 -10.66
CA GLY A 5 0.61 -5.92 -10.33
C GLY A 5 -0.48 -4.87 -10.50
N LEU A 6 -0.17 -3.61 -10.20
CA LEU A 6 -1.05 -2.46 -10.41
C LEU A 6 -1.08 -1.96 -11.87
N ASN A 7 -0.29 -2.54 -12.75
CA ASN A 7 -0.10 -2.06 -14.12
C ASN A 7 0.37 -0.60 -14.18
N ILE A 8 1.39 -0.25 -13.36
CA ILE A 8 1.96 1.09 -13.24
C ILE A 8 3.46 1.03 -13.56
N LYS A 9 3.93 1.90 -14.46
CA LYS A 9 5.37 2.01 -14.77
C LYS A 9 6.12 2.67 -13.61
N LYS A 10 7.09 1.95 -13.04
CA LYS A 10 7.89 2.44 -11.89
C LYS A 10 8.54 3.80 -12.18
N LYS A 11 9.07 4.04 -13.38
CA LYS A 11 9.67 5.32 -13.77
C LYS A 11 8.70 6.49 -13.68
N ASN A 12 7.41 6.28 -14.04
CA ASN A 12 6.38 7.29 -13.97
C ASN A 12 5.92 7.52 -12.52
N LEU A 13 5.82 6.45 -11.74
CA LEU A 13 5.50 6.52 -10.32
C LEU A 13 6.50 7.40 -9.56
N LEU A 14 7.80 7.24 -9.82
CA LEU A 14 8.88 7.97 -9.14
C LEU A 14 9.22 9.32 -9.77
N SER A 15 8.50 9.75 -10.80
CA SER A 15 8.65 11.06 -11.42
C SER A 15 7.70 12.09 -10.78
N SER A 16 7.84 13.38 -11.17
CA SER A 16 6.92 14.47 -10.81
C SER A 16 5.56 14.41 -11.54
N MET A 17 5.30 13.34 -12.32
CA MET A 17 4.05 13.16 -13.06
C MET A 17 2.85 13.09 -12.10
N LYS A 18 1.73 13.73 -12.47
CA LYS A 18 0.48 13.65 -11.68
C LYS A 18 -0.03 12.21 -11.63
N LEU A 19 -0.63 11.81 -10.51
CA LEU A 19 -1.10 10.43 -10.30
C LEU A 19 -2.13 10.00 -11.36
N ASP A 20 -2.99 10.90 -11.81
CA ASP A 20 -3.95 10.63 -12.89
C ASP A 20 -3.27 10.27 -14.22
N GLU A 21 -2.11 10.83 -14.49
CA GLU A 21 -1.31 10.52 -15.68
C GLU A 21 -0.54 9.21 -15.50
N VAL A 22 0.00 8.97 -14.28
CA VAL A 22 0.66 7.71 -13.93
C VAL A 22 -0.25 6.51 -14.13
N THR A 23 -1.53 6.63 -13.78
CA THR A 23 -2.51 5.54 -13.94
C THR A 23 -3.02 5.39 -15.37
N LYS A 24 -2.87 6.38 -16.24
CA LYS A 24 -3.23 6.28 -17.67
C LYS A 24 -2.19 5.54 -18.51
N ASP A 25 -0.91 5.65 -18.16
CA ASP A 25 0.19 5.02 -18.89
C ASP A 25 0.39 3.57 -18.46
N LEU A 26 -0.26 2.65 -19.15
CA LEU A 26 -0.26 1.22 -18.85
C LEU A 26 1.02 0.52 -19.35
N HIS A 27 1.42 -0.57 -18.70
CA HIS A 27 2.42 -1.47 -19.23
C HIS A 27 1.89 -2.21 -20.48
N THR A 28 2.75 -2.36 -21.47
CA THR A 28 2.47 -3.20 -22.65
C THR A 28 2.48 -4.68 -22.31
N HIS A 29 3.27 -5.08 -21.31
CA HIS A 29 3.36 -6.47 -20.86
C HIS A 29 3.12 -6.51 -19.35
N THR A 30 2.21 -7.36 -18.92
CA THR A 30 1.94 -7.64 -17.51
C THR A 30 2.79 -8.79 -17.04
N ILE A 31 3.38 -8.66 -15.85
CA ILE A 31 4.08 -9.77 -15.18
C ILE A 31 3.03 -10.62 -14.48
N ASP A 32 3.15 -11.94 -14.60
CA ASP A 32 2.41 -12.89 -13.77
C ASP A 32 2.94 -12.84 -12.32
N ILE A 33 2.23 -12.09 -11.48
CA ILE A 33 2.59 -11.91 -10.07
C ILE A 33 2.45 -13.22 -9.31
N ASP A 34 1.49 -14.08 -9.65
CA ASP A 34 1.33 -15.38 -9.00
C ASP A 34 2.53 -16.30 -9.27
N GLY A 35 2.92 -16.42 -10.52
CA GLY A 35 4.10 -17.19 -10.91
C GLY A 35 5.39 -16.63 -10.29
N PHE A 36 5.53 -15.30 -10.25
CA PHE A 36 6.68 -14.65 -9.62
C PHE A 36 6.72 -14.90 -8.10
N TYR A 37 5.57 -14.74 -7.42
CA TYR A 37 5.44 -15.01 -5.99
C TYR A 37 5.85 -16.47 -5.64
N ASN A 38 5.29 -17.44 -6.34
CA ASN A 38 5.54 -18.86 -6.06
C ASN A 38 7.00 -19.26 -6.34
N ARG A 39 7.63 -18.65 -7.37
CA ARG A 39 9.00 -19.01 -7.79
C ARG A 39 10.09 -18.36 -6.92
N TRP A 40 9.86 -17.12 -6.48
CA TRP A 40 10.91 -16.32 -5.86
C TRP A 40 10.58 -15.85 -4.45
N ILE A 41 9.40 -15.22 -4.23
CA ILE A 41 9.11 -14.55 -2.96
C ILE A 41 8.89 -15.56 -1.84
N LYS A 42 8.14 -16.63 -2.10
CA LYS A 42 7.84 -17.66 -1.10
C LYS A 42 9.10 -18.36 -0.58
N GLY A 43 10.03 -18.68 -1.46
CA GLY A 43 11.32 -19.30 -1.10
C GLY A 43 12.17 -18.34 -0.26
N LEU A 44 12.38 -17.12 -0.77
CA LEU A 44 13.15 -16.08 -0.08
C LEU A 44 12.58 -15.76 1.31
N TYR A 45 11.26 -15.67 1.45
CA TYR A 45 10.61 -15.47 2.74
C TYR A 45 10.93 -16.60 3.72
N GLY A 46 10.85 -17.85 3.26
CA GLY A 46 11.21 -19.03 4.07
C GLY A 46 12.67 -18.99 4.53
N GLU A 47 13.61 -18.66 3.64
CA GLU A 47 15.03 -18.53 3.95
C GLU A 47 15.31 -17.42 4.97
N ILE A 48 14.65 -16.26 4.87
CA ILE A 48 14.77 -15.17 5.84
C ILE A 48 14.26 -15.59 7.22
N ILE A 49 13.11 -16.28 7.30
CA ILE A 49 12.56 -16.77 8.58
C ILE A 49 13.49 -17.82 9.20
N ASP A 50 14.01 -18.73 8.42
CA ASP A 50 14.92 -19.79 8.88
C ASP A 50 16.23 -19.21 9.42
N PHE A 51 16.84 -18.29 8.65
CA PHE A 51 18.03 -17.54 9.07
C PHE A 51 17.78 -16.76 10.35
N SER A 52 16.69 -15.98 10.41
CA SER A 52 16.34 -15.17 11.57
C SER A 52 16.11 -16.02 12.84
N THR A 53 15.52 -17.20 12.68
CA THR A 53 15.28 -18.13 13.81
C THR A 53 16.58 -18.71 14.33
N LYS A 54 17.51 -19.06 13.44
CA LYS A 54 18.85 -19.53 13.82
C LYS A 54 19.69 -18.43 14.47
N ALA A 55 19.63 -17.22 13.94
CA ALA A 55 20.34 -16.06 14.50
C ALA A 55 19.84 -15.74 15.93
N GLN A 56 18.54 -15.76 16.15
CA GLN A 56 17.92 -15.46 17.43
C GLN A 56 18.43 -16.34 18.58
N ALA A 57 18.80 -17.60 18.30
CA ALA A 57 19.31 -18.54 19.30
C ALA A 57 20.63 -18.11 19.93
N ASN A 58 21.40 -17.23 19.27
CA ASN A 58 22.71 -16.76 19.70
C ASN A 58 22.78 -15.25 19.92
N MET A 59 21.64 -14.53 19.84
CA MET A 59 21.58 -13.09 20.01
C MET A 59 21.39 -12.70 21.48
N SER A 60 21.92 -11.55 21.85
CA SER A 60 21.61 -10.94 23.15
C SER A 60 20.14 -10.42 23.16
N PRO A 61 19.50 -10.37 24.34
CA PRO A 61 18.08 -9.98 24.45
C PRO A 61 17.75 -8.63 23.81
N GLU A 62 18.67 -7.67 23.84
CA GLU A 62 18.50 -6.33 23.28
C GLU A 62 18.28 -6.32 21.76
N TYR A 63 18.91 -7.26 21.01
CA TYR A 63 18.75 -7.36 19.57
C TYR A 63 17.56 -8.26 19.14
N ILE A 64 17.00 -9.03 20.07
CA ILE A 64 15.86 -9.93 19.77
C ILE A 64 14.63 -9.10 19.39
N GLU A 65 14.39 -7.97 20.04
CA GLU A 65 13.26 -7.09 19.74
C GLU A 65 13.40 -6.49 18.34
N GLU A 66 14.58 -5.99 17.97
CA GLU A 66 14.81 -5.46 16.62
C GLU A 66 14.65 -6.54 15.54
N LEU A 67 15.18 -7.74 15.80
CA LEU A 67 14.98 -8.87 14.89
C LEU A 67 13.49 -9.22 14.73
N TYR A 68 12.70 -9.16 15.80
CA TYR A 68 11.27 -9.38 15.75
C TYR A 68 10.56 -8.32 14.89
N LYS A 69 10.93 -7.04 15.02
CA LYS A 69 10.42 -5.94 14.18
C LYS A 69 10.71 -6.20 12.69
N LEU A 70 11.94 -6.59 12.36
CA LEU A 70 12.31 -6.93 10.99
C LEU A 70 11.53 -8.12 10.42
N LYS A 71 11.24 -9.14 11.25
CA LYS A 71 10.38 -10.26 10.87
C LYS A 71 8.95 -9.79 10.56
N LEU A 72 8.40 -8.87 11.36
CA LEU A 72 7.07 -8.28 11.11
C LEU A 72 7.05 -7.50 9.80
N ALA A 73 8.01 -6.61 9.56
CA ALA A 73 8.11 -5.85 8.33
C ALA A 73 8.23 -6.77 7.10
N ASN A 74 9.05 -7.81 7.19
CA ASN A 74 9.18 -8.80 6.11
C ASN A 74 7.85 -9.53 5.82
N ARG A 75 7.12 -9.94 6.87
CA ARG A 75 5.78 -10.53 6.72
C ARG A 75 4.83 -9.57 6.01
N ASP A 76 4.81 -8.31 6.42
CA ASP A 76 3.91 -7.30 5.88
C ASP A 76 4.19 -7.01 4.39
N ILE A 77 5.46 -6.98 3.99
CA ILE A 77 5.85 -6.91 2.56
C ILE A 77 5.28 -8.10 1.78
N VAL A 78 5.43 -9.31 2.31
CA VAL A 78 4.96 -10.53 1.65
C VAL A 78 3.43 -10.55 1.54
N GLU A 79 2.72 -10.12 2.58
CA GLU A 79 1.25 -10.02 2.55
C GLU A 79 0.77 -8.94 1.56
N ALA A 80 1.47 -7.80 1.44
CA ALA A 80 1.17 -6.81 0.41
C ALA A 80 1.35 -7.37 -1.02
N VAL A 81 2.39 -8.19 -1.26
CA VAL A 81 2.58 -8.87 -2.55
C VAL A 81 1.47 -9.88 -2.82
N LYS A 82 1.04 -10.66 -1.82
CA LYS A 82 -0.09 -11.60 -1.94
C LYS A 82 -1.39 -10.86 -2.27
N GLY A 83 -1.69 -9.77 -1.57
CA GLY A 83 -2.86 -8.93 -1.87
C GLY A 83 -2.83 -8.41 -3.31
N THR A 84 -1.66 -7.94 -3.77
CA THR A 84 -1.47 -7.48 -5.16
C THR A 84 -1.72 -8.59 -6.19
N LYS A 85 -1.28 -9.82 -5.91
CA LYS A 85 -1.54 -11.00 -6.74
C LYS A 85 -3.05 -11.25 -6.89
N HIS A 86 -3.81 -11.18 -5.80
CA HIS A 86 -5.26 -11.36 -5.84
C HIS A 86 -5.96 -10.24 -6.60
N LEU A 87 -5.54 -8.99 -6.38
CA LEU A 87 -6.10 -7.81 -7.02
C LEU A 87 -5.85 -7.77 -8.55
N GLN A 88 -4.68 -8.23 -9.02
CA GLN A 88 -4.20 -8.05 -10.40
C GLN A 88 -5.20 -8.49 -11.47
N LYS A 89 -5.80 -9.68 -11.32
CA LYS A 89 -6.67 -10.27 -12.34
C LYS A 89 -7.88 -9.38 -12.63
N ASN A 90 -8.58 -8.95 -11.60
CA ASN A 90 -9.76 -8.12 -11.74
C ASN A 90 -9.39 -6.69 -12.13
N LEU A 91 -8.27 -6.18 -11.63
CA LEU A 91 -7.74 -4.88 -12.00
C LEU A 91 -7.50 -4.80 -13.51
N LEU A 92 -6.81 -5.77 -14.12
CA LEU A 92 -6.59 -5.81 -15.58
C LEU A 92 -7.89 -5.95 -16.36
N LYS A 93 -8.81 -6.79 -15.87
CA LYS A 93 -10.12 -7.00 -16.49
C LYS A 93 -10.97 -5.72 -16.50
N TYR A 94 -11.04 -5.01 -15.39
CA TYR A 94 -11.97 -3.91 -15.23
C TYR A 94 -11.40 -2.56 -15.65
N THR A 95 -10.10 -2.35 -15.65
CA THR A 95 -9.48 -1.14 -16.24
C THR A 95 -9.61 -1.12 -17.77
N SER A 96 -9.82 -2.27 -18.41
CA SER A 96 -10.07 -2.40 -19.84
C SER A 96 -11.56 -2.62 -20.18
N ASN A 97 -12.46 -2.55 -19.19
CA ASN A 97 -13.89 -2.80 -19.36
C ASN A 97 -14.60 -1.60 -20.02
N GLY A 98 -15.67 -1.88 -20.77
CA GLY A 98 -16.50 -0.84 -21.39
C GLY A 98 -17.42 -0.10 -20.43
N ASN A 99 -17.59 -0.57 -19.18
CA ASN A 99 -18.35 0.13 -18.16
C ASN A 99 -17.44 1.13 -17.45
N GLU A 100 -17.66 2.44 -17.70
CA GLU A 100 -16.82 3.51 -17.18
C GLU A 100 -16.88 3.60 -15.63
N HIS A 101 -18.01 3.26 -15.00
CA HIS A 101 -18.16 3.35 -13.56
C HIS A 101 -17.26 2.34 -12.83
N ILE A 102 -17.21 1.08 -13.30
CA ILE A 102 -16.32 0.08 -12.69
C ILE A 102 -14.85 0.39 -12.98
N LYS A 103 -14.56 0.87 -14.19
CA LYS A 103 -13.22 1.27 -14.62
C LYS A 103 -12.68 2.42 -13.77
N GLU A 104 -13.51 3.42 -13.46
CA GLU A 104 -13.18 4.53 -12.57
C GLU A 104 -12.77 4.00 -11.18
N GLN A 105 -13.55 3.12 -10.57
CA GLN A 105 -13.24 2.58 -9.25
C GLN A 105 -11.91 1.81 -9.20
N TYR A 106 -11.61 1.01 -10.23
CA TYR A 106 -10.32 0.32 -10.30
C TYR A 106 -9.15 1.28 -10.57
N ASN A 107 -9.37 2.37 -11.27
CA ASN A 107 -8.36 3.42 -11.41
C ASN A 107 -8.14 4.19 -10.11
N ASP A 108 -9.18 4.42 -9.32
CA ASP A 108 -9.07 5.03 -7.98
C ASP A 108 -8.27 4.14 -7.02
N ILE A 109 -8.52 2.82 -7.01
CA ILE A 109 -7.69 1.85 -6.28
C ILE A 109 -6.21 1.95 -6.70
N ARG A 110 -5.95 1.96 -8.03
CA ARG A 110 -4.58 2.09 -8.55
C ARG A 110 -3.93 3.41 -8.14
N LYS A 111 -4.68 4.50 -8.18
CA LYS A 111 -4.22 5.84 -7.81
C LYS A 111 -3.85 5.91 -6.32
N GLY A 112 -4.71 5.40 -5.44
CA GLY A 112 -4.45 5.37 -4.00
C GLY A 112 -3.20 4.55 -3.65
N LEU A 113 -3.06 3.35 -4.22
CA LEU A 113 -1.87 2.53 -4.01
C LEU A 113 -0.61 3.14 -4.65
N ALA A 114 -0.72 3.84 -5.78
CA ALA A 114 0.40 4.55 -6.38
C ALA A 114 0.88 5.72 -5.51
N GLU A 115 -0.05 6.47 -4.93
CA GLU A 115 0.26 7.55 -3.98
C GLU A 115 1.00 7.01 -2.75
N LEU A 116 0.49 5.94 -2.14
CA LEU A 116 1.15 5.27 -1.03
C LEU A 116 2.57 4.82 -1.36
N LEU A 117 2.77 4.16 -2.51
CA LEU A 117 4.10 3.73 -2.93
C LEU A 117 5.06 4.89 -3.17
N ARG A 118 4.56 6.02 -3.67
CA ARG A 118 5.34 7.27 -3.81
C ARG A 118 5.74 7.82 -2.44
N ASN A 119 4.80 7.89 -1.50
CA ASN A 119 5.06 8.34 -0.14
C ASN A 119 6.10 7.44 0.56
N ILE A 120 6.00 6.12 0.44
CA ILE A 120 6.99 5.18 0.98
C ILE A 120 8.37 5.40 0.35
N ASN A 121 8.45 5.67 -0.96
CA ASN A 121 9.73 6.00 -1.59
C ASN A 121 10.32 7.30 -1.04
N THR A 122 9.51 8.31 -0.77
CA THR A 122 9.95 9.56 -0.13
C THR A 122 10.44 9.30 1.29
N ILE A 123 9.68 8.55 2.09
CA ILE A 123 10.05 8.13 3.45
C ILE A 123 11.41 7.41 3.44
N ALA A 124 11.62 6.47 2.53
CA ALA A 124 12.88 5.74 2.40
C ALA A 124 14.08 6.59 1.94
N SER A 125 13.84 7.84 1.52
CA SER A 125 14.86 8.75 0.98
C SER A 125 15.10 9.99 1.86
N THR A 126 14.46 10.07 3.04
CA THR A 126 14.62 11.17 3.99
C THR A 126 15.03 10.66 5.36
N ASP A 127 15.84 11.44 6.06
CA ASP A 127 16.20 11.20 7.47
C ASP A 127 15.40 12.13 8.41
N GLU A 128 14.47 12.93 7.88
CA GLU A 128 13.64 13.86 8.64
C GLU A 128 12.45 13.11 9.27
N GLU A 129 12.51 12.83 10.57
CA GLU A 129 11.52 12.06 11.30
C GLU A 129 10.11 12.70 11.23
N ASP A 130 10.02 14.03 11.36
CA ASP A 130 8.75 14.76 11.22
C ASP A 130 8.07 14.52 9.86
N VAL A 131 8.89 14.48 8.77
CA VAL A 131 8.38 14.22 7.42
C VAL A 131 7.90 12.78 7.30
N ILE A 132 8.62 11.82 7.90
CA ILE A 132 8.23 10.41 7.91
C ILE A 132 6.89 10.25 8.62
N ILE A 133 6.74 10.78 9.83
CA ILE A 133 5.51 10.71 10.63
C ILE A 133 4.34 11.34 9.88
N LEU A 134 4.55 12.52 9.30
CA LEU A 134 3.53 13.24 8.55
C LEU A 134 3.03 12.43 7.33
N LEU A 135 3.95 11.87 6.52
CA LEU A 135 3.60 11.07 5.36
C LEU A 135 2.88 9.77 5.73
N LEU A 136 3.27 9.13 6.85
CA LEU A 136 2.60 7.93 7.35
C LEU A 136 1.19 8.25 7.87
N SER A 137 1.02 9.36 8.60
CA SER A 137 -0.29 9.83 9.06
C SER A 137 -1.22 10.08 7.88
N LYS A 138 -0.75 10.82 6.87
CA LYS A 138 -1.49 11.08 5.63
C LYS A 138 -1.88 9.78 4.92
N ALA A 139 -0.96 8.82 4.84
CA ALA A 139 -1.23 7.53 4.22
C ALA A 139 -2.31 6.73 4.97
N LYS A 140 -2.33 6.74 6.31
CA LYS A 140 -3.37 6.10 7.14
C LYS A 140 -4.74 6.69 6.87
N ILE A 141 -4.87 8.02 6.97
CA ILE A 141 -6.12 8.74 6.74
C ILE A 141 -6.64 8.47 5.32
N HIS A 142 -5.76 8.53 4.33
CA HIS A 142 -6.11 8.25 2.94
C HIS A 142 -6.63 6.82 2.75
N THR A 143 -5.98 5.83 3.37
CA THR A 143 -6.41 4.42 3.29
C THR A 143 -7.82 4.21 3.84
N GLU A 144 -8.18 4.87 4.94
CA GLU A 144 -9.51 4.78 5.53
C GLU A 144 -10.58 5.51 4.68
N ARG A 145 -10.24 6.68 4.14
CA ARG A 145 -11.17 7.48 3.33
C ARG A 145 -11.56 6.80 2.01
N TYR A 146 -10.66 6.06 1.40
CA TYR A 146 -10.89 5.37 0.11
C TYR A 146 -11.47 3.97 0.25
N ASP A 147 -11.88 3.55 1.44
CA ASP A 147 -12.67 2.34 1.59
C ASP A 147 -14.08 2.55 1.00
N ILE A 148 -14.30 1.96 -0.16
CA ILE A 148 -15.56 2.10 -0.93
C ILE A 148 -16.77 1.49 -0.24
N ILE A 149 -16.56 0.63 0.75
CA ILE A 149 -17.62 -0.01 1.54
C ILE A 149 -18.14 1.00 2.55
N THR A 150 -17.23 1.59 3.31
CA THR A 150 -17.59 2.50 4.41
C THR A 150 -17.99 3.89 3.93
N ASN A 151 -17.45 4.36 2.79
CA ASN A 151 -17.80 5.67 2.24
C ASN A 151 -19.09 5.70 1.40
N GLY A 152 -19.80 4.57 1.27
CA GLY A 152 -21.07 4.45 0.58
C GLY A 152 -21.02 4.45 -0.95
N THR A 153 -19.84 4.44 -1.55
CA THR A 153 -19.66 4.42 -3.01
C THR A 153 -20.24 3.15 -3.64
N LEU A 154 -19.94 1.99 -3.04
CA LEU A 154 -20.44 0.70 -3.55
C LEU A 154 -21.98 0.64 -3.52
N ASP A 155 -22.61 1.05 -2.40
CA ASP A 155 -24.07 1.10 -2.27
C ASP A 155 -24.71 2.00 -3.35
N LYS A 156 -24.13 3.19 -3.59
CA LYS A 156 -24.59 4.12 -4.64
C LYS A 156 -24.52 3.51 -6.03
N LEU A 157 -23.44 2.81 -6.37
CA LEU A 157 -23.26 2.17 -7.67
C LEU A 157 -24.31 1.05 -7.90
N ILE A 158 -24.56 0.25 -6.87
CA ILE A 158 -25.56 -0.84 -6.90
C ILE A 158 -26.97 -0.27 -7.03
N ARG A 159 -27.38 0.65 -6.16
CA ARG A 159 -28.74 1.22 -6.17
C ARG A 159 -29.11 1.94 -7.46
N LYS A 160 -28.13 2.55 -8.12
CA LYS A 160 -28.32 3.22 -9.41
C LYS A 160 -28.24 2.27 -10.61
N GLY A 161 -27.96 0.98 -10.41
CA GLY A 161 -27.81 0.02 -11.48
C GLY A 161 -26.61 0.30 -12.41
N LEU A 162 -25.59 1.00 -11.92
CA LEU A 162 -24.43 1.43 -12.72
C LEU A 162 -23.41 0.31 -12.96
N ILE A 163 -23.42 -0.71 -12.10
CA ILE A 163 -22.59 -1.90 -12.19
C ILE A 163 -23.42 -3.16 -11.97
N THR A 164 -22.95 -4.29 -12.50
CA THR A 164 -23.60 -5.59 -12.29
C THR A 164 -23.29 -6.16 -10.91
N ASN A 165 -24.09 -7.14 -10.45
CA ASN A 165 -23.83 -7.83 -9.19
C ASN A 165 -22.43 -8.49 -9.16
N GLN A 166 -21.98 -9.05 -10.28
CA GLN A 166 -20.64 -9.62 -10.41
C GLN A 166 -19.54 -8.56 -10.25
N MET A 167 -19.73 -7.37 -10.86
CA MET A 167 -18.82 -6.24 -10.72
C MET A 167 -18.78 -5.76 -9.27
N ALA A 168 -19.95 -5.65 -8.62
CA ALA A 168 -20.07 -5.22 -7.23
C ALA A 168 -19.32 -6.17 -6.27
N THR A 169 -19.52 -7.50 -6.42
CA THR A 169 -18.81 -8.50 -5.60
C THR A 169 -17.31 -8.46 -5.83
N SER A 170 -16.87 -8.36 -7.10
CA SER A 170 -15.44 -8.23 -7.40
C SER A 170 -14.84 -6.96 -6.78
N LEU A 171 -15.52 -5.82 -6.94
CA LEU A 171 -15.05 -4.53 -6.45
C LEU A 171 -14.96 -4.51 -4.91
N MET A 172 -15.93 -5.11 -4.21
CA MET A 172 -15.93 -5.25 -2.76
C MET A 172 -14.70 -6.04 -2.29
N ASN A 173 -14.46 -7.23 -2.84
CA ASN A 173 -13.33 -8.06 -2.46
C ASN A 173 -11.98 -7.40 -2.80
N ASP A 174 -11.91 -6.73 -3.95
CA ASP A 174 -10.67 -6.09 -4.41
C ASP A 174 -10.37 -4.80 -3.64
N SER A 175 -11.39 -4.09 -3.16
CA SER A 175 -11.23 -2.98 -2.22
C SER A 175 -10.61 -3.45 -0.89
N ASP A 176 -11.07 -4.59 -0.38
CA ASP A 176 -10.52 -5.21 0.83
C ASP A 176 -9.05 -5.63 0.63
N TYR A 177 -8.71 -6.21 -0.52
CA TYR A 177 -7.30 -6.46 -0.85
C TYR A 177 -6.48 -5.17 -0.93
N ALA A 178 -6.99 -4.12 -1.57
CA ALA A 178 -6.30 -2.84 -1.67
C ALA A 178 -6.07 -2.20 -0.28
N HIS A 179 -7.08 -2.26 0.60
CA HIS A 179 -6.98 -1.81 1.98
C HIS A 179 -5.92 -2.62 2.77
N SER A 180 -5.92 -3.94 2.63
CA SER A 180 -4.93 -4.82 3.27
C SER A 180 -3.51 -4.56 2.75
N ILE A 181 -3.33 -4.33 1.44
CA ILE A 181 -2.04 -3.94 0.85
C ILE A 181 -1.56 -2.64 1.49
N SER A 182 -2.44 -1.63 1.59
CA SER A 182 -2.10 -0.33 2.17
C SER A 182 -1.68 -0.46 3.63
N LYS A 183 -2.47 -1.16 4.45
CA LYS A 183 -2.15 -1.39 5.87
C LYS A 183 -0.81 -2.09 6.06
N ASN A 184 -0.55 -3.14 5.31
CA ASN A 184 0.71 -3.89 5.40
C ASN A 184 1.91 -3.02 4.98
N LEU A 185 1.77 -2.20 3.94
CA LEU A 185 2.84 -1.31 3.50
C LEU A 185 3.10 -0.17 4.49
N ILE A 186 2.05 0.37 5.12
CA ILE A 186 2.17 1.40 6.17
C ILE A 186 2.83 0.78 7.41
N SER A 187 2.36 -0.37 7.88
CA SER A 187 2.94 -1.09 9.02
C SER A 187 4.42 -1.41 8.80
N MET A 188 4.79 -1.89 7.63
CA MET A 188 6.18 -2.11 7.26
C MET A 188 7.01 -0.83 7.32
N ALA A 189 6.47 0.28 6.78
CA ALA A 189 7.18 1.55 6.77
C ALA A 189 7.34 2.13 8.19
N GLU A 190 6.36 1.99 9.06
CA GLU A 190 6.45 2.37 10.48
C GLU A 190 7.56 1.60 11.20
N VAL A 191 7.61 0.29 11.00
CA VAL A 191 8.64 -0.55 11.63
C VAL A 191 10.04 -0.21 11.15
N LEU A 192 10.22 0.07 9.85
CA LEU A 192 11.54 0.27 9.27
C LEU A 192 12.08 1.71 9.40
N PHE A 193 11.20 2.71 9.48
CA PHE A 193 11.60 4.11 9.36
C PHE A 193 11.26 5.00 10.56
N ILE A 194 10.48 4.49 11.56
CA ILE A 194 10.24 5.22 12.81
C ILE A 194 10.98 4.50 13.94
N ASP A 195 11.79 5.24 14.70
CA ASP A 195 12.34 4.73 15.95
C ASP A 195 11.18 4.61 16.98
N ILE A 196 10.92 3.35 17.39
CA ILE A 196 9.82 3.02 18.29
C ILE A 196 9.99 3.64 19.68
N ASN A 197 11.19 4.05 20.04
CA ASN A 197 11.50 4.69 21.31
C ASN A 197 11.37 6.22 21.27
N SER A 198 11.00 6.83 20.13
CA SER A 198 10.88 8.28 20.06
C SER A 198 9.59 8.77 20.74
N ASP A 199 9.68 9.87 21.48
CA ASP A 199 8.52 10.52 22.10
C ASP A 199 7.52 11.04 21.07
N LEU A 200 7.97 11.27 19.81
CA LEU A 200 7.14 11.68 18.67
C LEU A 200 6.17 10.59 18.25
N LYS A 201 6.50 9.30 18.39
CA LYS A 201 5.58 8.22 18.08
C LYS A 201 4.37 8.23 19.02
N LYS A 202 4.58 8.46 20.31
CA LYS A 202 3.47 8.61 21.28
C LYS A 202 2.57 9.78 20.91
N LEU A 203 3.18 10.90 20.49
CA LEU A 203 2.43 12.08 20.04
C LEU A 203 1.56 11.79 18.79
N HIS A 204 2.07 10.99 17.85
CA HIS A 204 1.36 10.59 16.64
C HIS A 204 0.16 9.65 16.93
N GLU A 205 0.31 8.74 17.88
CA GLU A 205 -0.78 7.83 18.30
C GLU A 205 -1.88 8.60 19.06
N ASP A 206 -1.49 9.61 19.85
CA ASP A 206 -2.42 10.39 20.68
C ASP A 206 -3.13 11.56 19.95
N MET A 207 -2.54 12.07 18.87
CA MET A 207 -2.97 13.34 18.26
C MET A 207 -3.90 13.21 17.08
N GLY A 208 -4.56 12.15 16.76
CA GLY A 208 -5.57 12.09 15.67
C GLY A 208 -5.47 13.26 14.67
N ILE A 209 -4.32 13.42 13.99
CA ILE A 209 -4.04 14.59 13.14
C ILE A 209 -5.02 14.61 11.97
N SER A 210 -5.74 15.75 11.79
CA SER A 210 -6.67 15.92 10.68
C SER A 210 -5.94 16.13 9.34
N ASP A 211 -6.60 15.80 8.22
CA ASP A 211 -6.07 16.05 6.86
C ASP A 211 -5.65 17.51 6.66
N GLU A 212 -6.41 18.45 7.23
CA GLU A 212 -6.17 19.88 7.11
C GLU A 212 -4.90 20.31 7.87
N ASP A 213 -4.63 19.68 9.00
CA ASP A 213 -3.40 19.91 9.78
C ASP A 213 -2.18 19.37 9.02
N VAL A 214 -2.31 18.20 8.38
CA VAL A 214 -1.26 17.58 7.56
C VAL A 214 -0.90 18.45 6.36
N ASP A 215 -1.91 18.93 5.61
CA ASP A 215 -1.71 19.78 4.44
C ASP A 215 -1.11 21.14 4.82
N ASN A 216 -1.56 21.76 5.92
CA ASN A 216 -1.02 23.00 6.45
C ASN A 216 0.45 22.89 6.91
N MET A 217 0.87 21.72 7.41
CA MET A 217 2.27 21.48 7.81
C MET A 217 3.18 21.28 6.60
N LEU A 218 2.68 20.64 5.53
CA LEU A 218 3.43 20.45 4.28
C LEU A 218 3.65 21.77 3.53
N ASP A 219 2.62 22.64 3.47
CA ASP A 219 2.70 23.95 2.80
C ASP A 219 3.63 24.95 3.49
N LYS A 220 3.85 24.81 4.81
CA LYS A 220 4.77 25.68 5.57
C LYS A 220 6.25 25.35 5.40
N LYS A 221 6.60 24.18 4.83
CA LYS A 221 7.99 23.73 4.60
C LYS A 221 8.42 23.84 3.12
N GLY A 222 7.56 24.35 2.22
CA GLY A 222 7.87 24.68 0.81
C GLY A 222 8.20 26.16 0.68
#